data_93a6d586cc8a410ead27128034441e42
#
_entry.id   93a6d586cc8a410ead27128034441e42
#
_cell.length_a   1.000
_cell.length_b   1.000
_cell.length_c   1.000
_cell.angle_alpha   90.00
_cell.angle_beta   90.00
_cell.angle_gamma   90.00
#
_symmetry.space_group_name_H-M   'P 1'
#
loop_
_entity.id
_entity.type
_entity.pdbx_description
1 polymer ?
#
loop_
_entity_poly.entity_id
_entity_poly.type
_entity_poly.pdbx_seq_one_letter_code
_entity_poly.pdbx_strand_id
1 'polypeptide(L)'
;DGNEIEKVKALTKGKGAEAVIDLVGEKGSTAMGLSMTKATGTFYIVGYGEEIRILAIDMIDQEKSIVGSLVGTWAELYELMELADKGLVKLSMKEYKLDEANQALHDLNDGKIKGRAVLVP
;
A
#
# COMPACT_ATOMS: atom_id res chain seq x y z
N ASP A 1 -2.96 -5.46 14.70
CA ASP A 1 -3.63 -5.42 16.01
C ASP A 1 -5.13 -5.76 15.93
N GLY A 2 -5.73 -5.81 14.73
CA GLY A 2 -7.13 -6.15 14.49
C GLY A 2 -8.14 -5.03 14.78
N ASN A 3 -7.69 -3.86 15.17
CA ASN A 3 -8.54 -2.72 15.55
C ASN A 3 -8.35 -1.50 14.65
N GLU A 4 -7.80 -1.69 13.44
CA GLU A 4 -7.42 -0.60 12.54
C GLU A 4 -8.64 0.21 12.10
N ILE A 5 -9.74 -0.46 11.77
CA ILE A 5 -11.00 0.18 11.35
C ILE A 5 -11.54 1.09 12.47
N GLU A 6 -11.56 0.60 13.69
CA GLU A 6 -12.05 1.37 14.85
C GLU A 6 -11.16 2.58 15.15
N LYS A 7 -9.84 2.40 15.07
CA LYS A 7 -8.88 3.50 15.24
C LYS A 7 -9.08 4.60 14.19
N VAL A 8 -9.22 4.23 12.90
CA VAL A 8 -9.47 5.20 11.83
C VAL A 8 -10.80 5.91 12.05
N LYS A 9 -11.85 5.19 12.40
CA LYS A 9 -13.16 5.79 12.71
C LYS A 9 -13.08 6.72 13.90
N ALA A 10 -12.39 6.36 14.96
CA ALA A 10 -12.21 7.23 16.13
C ALA A 10 -11.50 8.55 15.76
N LEU A 11 -10.41 8.48 14.98
CA LEU A 11 -9.68 9.64 14.51
C LEU A 11 -10.49 10.54 13.55
N THR A 12 -11.49 9.98 12.87
CA THR A 12 -12.30 10.66 11.86
C THR A 12 -13.73 10.97 12.35
N LYS A 13 -13.95 11.01 13.66
CA LYS A 13 -15.27 11.26 14.28
C LYS A 13 -16.36 10.28 13.78
N GLY A 14 -16.00 9.02 13.60
CA GLY A 14 -16.88 7.94 13.14
C GLY A 14 -17.08 7.86 11.63
N LYS A 15 -16.58 8.81 10.85
CA LYS A 15 -16.87 8.90 9.41
C LYS A 15 -16.02 7.95 8.54
N GLY A 16 -14.80 7.64 8.93
CA GLY A 16 -13.81 6.98 8.10
C GLY A 16 -12.89 7.94 7.35
N ALA A 17 -11.89 7.41 6.67
CA ALA A 17 -10.91 8.19 5.93
C ALA A 17 -11.44 8.67 4.57
N GLU A 18 -11.04 9.84 4.15
CA GLU A 18 -11.39 10.43 2.84
C GLU A 18 -10.73 9.69 1.68
N ALA A 19 -9.49 9.29 1.87
CA ALA A 19 -8.71 8.48 0.96
C ALA A 19 -8.04 7.34 1.72
N VAL A 20 -8.12 6.13 1.18
CA VAL A 20 -7.42 4.94 1.68
C VAL A 20 -6.62 4.36 0.53
N ILE A 21 -5.34 4.06 0.78
CA ILE A 21 -4.44 3.47 -0.22
C ILE A 21 -4.04 2.09 0.26
N ASP A 22 -4.38 1.06 -0.50
CA ASP A 22 -3.99 -0.32 -0.25
C ASP A 22 -2.77 -0.69 -1.09
N LEU A 23 -1.62 -0.78 -0.45
CA LEU A 23 -0.35 -1.19 -1.06
C LEU A 23 -0.08 -2.69 -0.94
N VAL A 24 -0.98 -3.43 -0.29
CA VAL A 24 -0.82 -4.86 0.03
C VAL A 24 -1.68 -5.73 -0.87
N GLY A 25 -2.98 -5.53 -0.88
CA GLY A 25 -3.94 -6.30 -1.68
C GLY A 25 -3.99 -7.78 -1.30
N GLU A 26 -3.75 -8.12 -0.02
CA GLU A 26 -3.72 -9.49 0.48
C GLU A 26 -4.23 -9.57 1.92
N LYS A 27 -4.66 -10.78 2.34
CA LYS A 27 -5.02 -11.11 3.73
C LYS A 27 -6.10 -10.22 4.34
N GLY A 28 -7.06 -9.82 3.52
CA GLY A 28 -8.20 -9.01 3.94
C GLY A 28 -7.97 -7.50 3.93
N SER A 29 -6.82 -7.02 3.44
CA SER A 29 -6.50 -5.59 3.40
C SER A 29 -7.50 -4.80 2.56
N THR A 30 -7.98 -5.36 1.46
CA THR A 30 -8.95 -4.74 0.57
C THR A 30 -10.30 -4.52 1.26
N ALA A 31 -10.83 -5.54 1.93
CA ALA A 31 -12.09 -5.43 2.68
C ALA A 31 -11.97 -4.45 3.86
N MET A 32 -10.83 -4.51 4.56
CA MET A 32 -10.51 -3.60 5.65
C MET A 32 -10.40 -2.15 5.16
N GLY A 33 -9.71 -1.91 4.05
CA GLY A 33 -9.56 -0.60 3.44
C GLY A 33 -10.89 0.02 3.01
N LEU A 34 -11.74 -0.78 2.36
CA LEU A 34 -13.09 -0.35 2.00
C LEU A 34 -13.94 0.02 3.22
N SER A 35 -13.81 -0.74 4.32
CA SER A 35 -14.52 -0.47 5.58
C SER A 35 -14.04 0.79 6.29
N MET A 36 -12.78 1.17 6.09
CA MET A 36 -12.19 2.40 6.63
C MET A 36 -12.50 3.64 5.79
N THR A 37 -12.86 3.47 4.52
CA THR A 37 -13.17 4.58 3.61
C THR A 37 -14.53 5.18 3.96
N LYS A 38 -14.60 6.51 4.12
CA LYS A 38 -15.86 7.21 4.42
C LYS A 38 -16.84 7.18 3.22
N ALA A 39 -18.10 7.50 3.45
CA ALA A 39 -19.03 7.84 2.36
C ALA A 39 -18.46 8.99 1.52
N THR A 40 -18.62 8.94 0.21
CA THR A 40 -18.04 9.85 -0.80
C THR A 40 -16.50 9.84 -0.86
N GLY A 41 -15.86 8.91 -0.14
CA GLY A 41 -14.41 8.74 -0.15
C GLY A 41 -13.90 7.85 -1.28
N THR A 42 -12.57 7.82 -1.45
CA THR A 42 -11.93 7.03 -2.49
C THR A 42 -11.00 5.97 -1.90
N PHE A 43 -11.17 4.74 -2.37
CA PHE A 43 -10.27 3.64 -2.08
C PHE A 43 -9.36 3.39 -3.28
N TYR A 44 -8.06 3.57 -3.08
CA TYR A 44 -7.02 3.36 -4.10
C TYR A 44 -6.37 1.99 -3.91
N ILE A 45 -6.36 1.20 -4.98
CA ILE A 45 -5.77 -0.14 -5.00
C ILE A 45 -4.48 -0.11 -5.80
N VAL A 46 -3.38 -0.39 -5.14
CA VAL A 46 -2.02 -0.51 -5.70
C VAL A 46 -1.51 -1.93 -5.57
N GLY A 47 -1.76 -2.56 -4.40
CA GLY A 47 -1.48 -3.98 -4.17
C GLY A 47 -2.47 -4.88 -4.90
N TYR A 48 -2.06 -6.10 -5.23
CA TYR A 48 -2.89 -7.07 -5.93
C TYR A 48 -2.73 -8.47 -5.30
N GLY A 49 -3.76 -9.30 -5.40
CA GLY A 49 -3.77 -10.65 -4.84
C GLY A 49 -5.12 -11.05 -4.26
N GLU A 50 -5.99 -10.08 -4.00
CA GLU A 50 -7.36 -10.31 -3.52
C GLU A 50 -8.41 -9.91 -4.56
N GLU A 51 -9.60 -10.48 -4.38
CA GLU A 51 -10.80 -10.04 -5.08
C GLU A 51 -11.45 -8.88 -4.32
N ILE A 52 -11.96 -7.91 -5.06
CA ILE A 52 -12.83 -6.88 -4.51
C ILE A 52 -14.25 -7.44 -4.44
N ARG A 53 -14.78 -7.58 -3.23
CA ARG A 53 -16.16 -8.04 -3.02
C ARG A 53 -16.95 -6.93 -2.34
N ILE A 54 -17.83 -6.31 -3.11
CA ILE A 54 -18.72 -5.27 -2.63
C ILE A 54 -20.10 -5.42 -3.28
N LEU A 55 -21.14 -5.21 -2.51
CA LEU A 55 -22.47 -5.14 -3.07
C LEU A 55 -22.67 -3.81 -3.81
N ALA A 56 -23.29 -3.84 -4.98
CA ALA A 56 -23.53 -2.62 -5.75
C ALA A 56 -24.32 -1.58 -4.93
N ILE A 57 -25.25 -2.03 -4.11
CA ILE A 57 -26.03 -1.14 -3.25
C ILE A 57 -25.16 -0.37 -2.24
N ASP A 58 -24.12 -1.02 -1.69
CA ASP A 58 -23.22 -0.36 -0.74
C ASP A 58 -22.36 0.73 -1.42
N MET A 59 -22.02 0.53 -2.70
CA MET A 59 -21.34 1.55 -3.51
C MET A 59 -22.27 2.74 -3.79
N ILE A 60 -23.53 2.46 -4.14
CA ILE A 60 -24.52 3.49 -4.49
C ILE A 60 -24.89 4.30 -3.25
N ASP A 61 -25.22 3.62 -2.15
CA ASP A 61 -25.65 4.27 -0.90
C ASP A 61 -24.55 5.15 -0.27
N GLN A 62 -23.30 4.72 -0.40
CA GLN A 62 -22.17 5.45 0.16
C GLN A 62 -21.43 6.34 -0.85
N GLU A 63 -21.81 6.31 -2.12
CA GLU A 63 -21.17 7.07 -3.21
C GLU A 63 -19.63 6.95 -3.22
N LYS A 64 -19.11 5.76 -2.84
CA LYS A 64 -17.67 5.52 -2.79
C LYS A 64 -17.07 5.34 -4.18
N SER A 65 -15.83 5.75 -4.33
CA SER A 65 -15.02 5.47 -5.52
C SER A 65 -13.97 4.41 -5.22
N ILE A 66 -13.73 3.52 -6.20
CA ILE A 66 -12.63 2.56 -6.19
C ILE A 66 -11.77 2.85 -7.40
N VAL A 67 -10.48 3.08 -7.19
CA VAL A 67 -9.52 3.46 -8.25
C VAL A 67 -8.33 2.51 -8.20
N GLY A 68 -8.11 1.80 -9.31
CA GLY A 68 -6.88 1.03 -9.50
C GLY A 68 -5.73 1.93 -9.92
N SER A 69 -4.52 1.63 -9.43
CA SER A 69 -3.30 2.34 -9.80
C SER A 69 -2.23 1.34 -10.21
N LEU A 70 -1.75 1.47 -11.43
CA LEU A 70 -0.70 0.61 -11.98
C LEU A 70 0.64 1.34 -11.94
N VAL A 71 1.58 0.76 -11.23
CA VAL A 71 3.01 1.11 -11.13
C VAL A 71 3.31 2.60 -11.25
N GLY A 72 3.65 3.05 -12.45
CA GLY A 72 3.99 4.43 -12.78
C GLY A 72 4.57 4.55 -14.20
N THR A 73 4.69 5.78 -14.67
CA THR A 73 5.30 6.13 -15.95
C THR A 73 6.78 6.49 -15.81
N TRP A 74 7.50 6.59 -16.90
CA TRP A 74 8.89 7.09 -16.90
C TRP A 74 8.99 8.53 -16.39
N ALA A 75 8.01 9.38 -16.68
CA ALA A 75 7.99 10.75 -16.18
C ALA A 75 7.87 10.79 -14.66
N GLU A 76 6.96 10.01 -14.09
CA GLU A 76 6.78 9.89 -12.64
C GLU A 76 8.03 9.32 -11.94
N LEU A 77 8.71 8.34 -12.58
CA LEU A 77 9.98 7.82 -12.06
C LEU A 77 11.05 8.91 -12.04
N TYR A 78 11.14 9.72 -13.10
CA TYR A 78 12.09 10.82 -13.16
C TYR A 78 11.84 11.85 -12.05
N GLU A 79 10.59 12.27 -11.88
CA GLU A 79 10.20 13.18 -10.79
C GLU A 79 10.49 12.59 -9.39
N LEU A 80 10.27 11.27 -9.22
CA LEU A 80 10.63 10.57 -7.98
C LEU A 80 12.14 10.61 -7.72
N MET A 81 12.96 10.44 -8.76
CA MET A 81 14.42 10.52 -8.63
C MET A 81 14.88 11.94 -8.25
N GLU A 82 14.24 12.98 -8.78
CA GLU A 82 14.51 14.35 -8.33
C GLU A 82 14.17 14.58 -6.86
N LEU A 83 13.07 14.01 -6.38
CA LEU A 83 12.70 14.06 -4.96
C LEU A 83 13.70 13.31 -4.08
N ALA A 84 14.20 12.16 -4.57
CA ALA A 84 15.21 11.39 -3.86
C ALA A 84 16.54 12.14 -3.76
N ASP A 85 16.99 12.78 -4.85
CA ASP A 85 18.21 13.61 -4.88
C ASP A 85 18.14 14.78 -3.88
N LYS A 86 16.96 15.38 -3.73
CA LYS A 86 16.67 16.41 -2.71
C LYS A 86 16.56 15.86 -1.28
N GLY A 87 16.72 14.55 -1.09
CA GLY A 87 16.60 13.89 0.21
C GLY A 87 15.19 13.82 0.79
N LEU A 88 14.15 14.13 -0.01
CA LEU A 88 12.75 14.10 0.39
C LEU A 88 12.17 12.68 0.41
N VAL A 89 12.77 11.75 -0.34
CA VAL A 89 12.42 10.32 -0.34
C VAL A 89 13.62 9.52 0.12
N LYS A 90 13.41 8.69 1.14
CA LYS A 90 14.45 7.79 1.66
C LYS A 90 13.95 6.35 1.62
N LEU A 91 14.72 5.49 0.97
CA LEU A 91 14.47 4.06 0.96
C LEU A 91 15.20 3.40 2.13
N SER A 92 14.51 2.52 2.84
CA SER A 92 15.16 1.59 3.75
C SER A 92 15.71 0.42 2.93
N MET A 93 17.03 0.23 2.95
CA MET A 93 17.70 -0.80 2.16
C MET A 93 18.64 -1.62 3.05
N LYS A 94 18.79 -2.91 2.71
CA LYS A 94 19.85 -3.77 3.19
C LYS A 94 20.63 -4.29 1.98
N GLU A 95 21.91 -3.99 1.94
CA GLU A 95 22.80 -4.44 0.86
C GLU A 95 23.30 -5.85 1.13
N TYR A 96 23.41 -6.62 0.07
CA TYR A 96 24.00 -7.95 0.02
C TYR A 96 24.95 -8.02 -1.16
N LYS A 97 26.02 -8.81 -1.05
CA LYS A 97 26.87 -9.10 -2.19
C LYS A 97 26.11 -9.98 -3.20
N LEU A 98 26.52 -9.95 -4.44
CA LEU A 98 25.87 -10.72 -5.50
C LEU A 98 25.88 -12.23 -5.22
N ASP A 99 26.93 -12.76 -4.63
CA ASP A 99 27.05 -14.17 -4.21
C ASP A 99 26.17 -14.54 -3.00
N GLU A 100 25.66 -13.54 -2.27
CA GLU A 100 24.72 -13.70 -1.15
C GLU A 100 23.24 -13.66 -1.59
N ALA A 101 22.94 -13.74 -2.89
CA ALA A 101 21.57 -13.63 -3.41
C ALA A 101 20.59 -14.61 -2.75
N ASN A 102 21.00 -15.86 -2.53
CA ASN A 102 20.17 -16.86 -1.86
C ASN A 102 19.91 -16.48 -0.40
N GLN A 103 20.90 -15.93 0.29
CA GLN A 103 20.71 -15.46 1.67
C GLN A 103 19.74 -14.28 1.72
N ALA A 104 19.82 -13.35 0.76
CA ALA A 104 18.88 -12.24 0.64
C ALA A 104 17.44 -12.71 0.45
N LEU A 105 17.22 -13.73 -0.37
CA LEU A 105 15.90 -14.35 -0.58
C LEU A 105 15.37 -15.03 0.69
N HIS A 106 16.22 -15.75 1.41
CA HIS A 106 15.83 -16.36 2.70
C HIS A 106 15.46 -15.28 3.73
N ASP A 107 16.30 -14.27 3.89
CA ASP A 107 16.05 -13.18 4.84
C ASP A 107 14.77 -12.40 4.49
N LEU A 108 14.47 -12.24 3.20
CA LEU A 108 13.21 -11.63 2.73
C LEU A 108 12.01 -12.49 3.10
N ASN A 109 12.07 -13.79 2.81
CA ASN A 109 11.00 -14.74 3.13
C ASN A 109 10.74 -14.84 4.65
N ASP A 110 11.80 -14.77 5.44
CA ASP A 110 11.75 -14.79 6.91
C ASP A 110 11.32 -13.45 7.54
N GLY A 111 11.03 -12.43 6.73
CA GLY A 111 10.64 -11.09 7.21
C GLY A 111 11.75 -10.33 7.95
N LYS A 112 13.03 -10.71 7.75
CA LYS A 112 14.18 -10.05 8.40
C LYS A 112 14.62 -8.76 7.71
N ILE A 113 14.05 -8.44 6.54
CA ILE A 113 14.40 -7.25 5.75
C ILE A 113 13.32 -6.20 5.92
N LYS A 114 13.72 -5.04 6.41
CA LYS A 114 12.86 -3.85 6.43
C LYS A 114 13.15 -3.01 5.19
N GLY A 115 12.16 -2.93 4.30
CA GLY A 115 12.29 -2.19 3.04
C GLY A 115 12.73 -3.08 1.87
N ARG A 116 13.90 -2.86 1.31
CA ARG A 116 14.40 -3.57 0.12
C ARG A 116 15.72 -4.29 0.39
N ALA A 117 15.87 -5.51 -0.14
CA ALA A 117 17.16 -6.14 -0.33
C ALA A 117 17.74 -5.68 -1.67
N VAL A 118 18.98 -5.21 -1.67
CA VAL A 118 19.68 -4.77 -2.88
C VAL A 118 20.94 -5.63 -3.04
N LEU A 119 21.07 -6.28 -4.18
CA LEU A 119 22.29 -7.01 -4.53
C LEU A 119 23.27 -6.04 -5.19
N VAL A 120 24.47 -5.98 -4.64
CA VAL A 120 25.54 -5.12 -5.14
C VAL A 120 26.63 -6.01 -5.74
N PRO A 121 27.11 -5.72 -6.98
CA PRO A 121 28.19 -6.47 -7.63
C PRO A 121 29.51 -6.42 -6.87
#